data_e43d857fd8fa7cd9fc922dc3dd84ad3a
#
_entry.id   e43d857fd8fa7cd9fc922dc3dd84ad3a
#
_cell.length_a   1.000
_cell.length_b   1.000
_cell.length_c   1.000
_cell.angle_alpha   90.00
_cell.angle_beta   90.00
_cell.angle_gamma   90.00
#
_symmetry.space_group_name_H-M   'P 1'
#
loop_
_entity.id
_entity.type
_entity.pdbx_description
1 polymer ?
#
loop_
_entity_poly.entity_id
_entity_poly.type
_entity_poly.pdbx_seq_one_letter_code
_entity_poly.pdbx_strand_id
1 'polypeptide(L)' 'MNLQEIKNAIQNGSNVYWANTGYQVIKDNLDQYLIKHLSGYCIGLTWLDGITLNGKESEFFTI' A
#
# COMPACT_ATOMS: atom_id res chain seq x y z
N MET A 1 -5.92 4.87 6.92
CA MET A 1 -4.65 4.40 7.54
C MET A 1 -3.51 5.32 7.12
N ASN A 2 -2.67 5.70 8.08
CA ASN A 2 -1.45 6.43 7.74
C ASN A 2 -0.35 5.44 7.28
N LEU A 3 0.78 5.97 6.82
CA LEU A 3 1.86 5.15 6.28
C LEU A 3 2.36 4.11 7.29
N GLN A 4 2.54 4.49 8.55
CA GLN A 4 3.05 3.57 9.58
C GLN A 4 2.04 2.46 9.85
N GLU A 5 0.76 2.77 9.90
CA GLU A 5 -0.30 1.77 10.09
C GLU A 5 -0.34 0.77 8.93
N ILE A 6 -0.17 1.27 7.69
CA ILE A 6 -0.12 0.40 6.51
C ILE A 6 1.06 -0.57 6.62
N LYS A 7 2.25 -0.05 6.92
CA LYS A 7 3.45 -0.88 7.05
C LYS A 7 3.32 -1.91 8.16
N ASN A 8 2.79 -1.50 9.31
CA ASN A 8 2.57 -2.42 10.44
C ASN A 8 1.60 -3.53 10.08
N ALA A 9 0.50 -3.20 9.41
CA ALA A 9 -0.50 -4.18 9.00
C ALA A 9 0.10 -5.23 8.07
N ILE A 10 0.89 -4.79 7.07
CA ILE A 10 1.53 -5.69 6.13
C ILE A 10 2.55 -6.59 6.84
N GLN A 11 3.35 -6.03 7.75
CA GLN A 11 4.32 -6.81 8.53
C GLN A 11 3.64 -7.86 9.41
N ASN A 12 2.42 -7.59 9.87
CA ASN A 12 1.63 -8.53 10.67
C ASN A 12 0.86 -9.54 9.84
N GLY A 13 1.02 -9.53 8.53
CA GLY A 13 0.36 -10.48 7.62
C GLY A 13 -1.04 -10.09 7.19
N SER A 14 -1.48 -8.88 7.50
CA SER A 14 -2.79 -8.39 7.06
C SER A 14 -2.74 -7.94 5.61
N ASN A 15 -3.86 -8.07 4.91
CA ASN A 15 -4.00 -7.55 3.55
C ASN A 15 -4.49 -6.10 3.62
N VAL A 16 -3.76 -5.19 2.99
CA VAL A 16 -4.11 -3.77 2.90
C VAL A 16 -4.51 -3.46 1.47
N TYR A 17 -5.61 -2.76 1.31
CA TYR A 17 -6.15 -2.37 0.01
C TYR A 17 -6.25 -0.85 -0.09
N TRP A 18 -6.24 -0.33 -1.32
CA TRP A 18 -6.40 1.08 -1.61
C TRP A 18 -7.62 1.28 -2.49
N ALA A 19 -8.54 2.16 -2.07
CA ALA A 19 -9.77 2.52 -2.78
C ALA A 19 -10.78 1.37 -2.90
N ASN A 20 -10.33 0.20 -3.36
CA ASN A 20 -11.15 -1.01 -3.47
C ASN A 20 -10.23 -2.24 -3.46
N THR A 21 -10.81 -3.43 -3.42
CA THR A 21 -10.03 -4.67 -3.34
C THR A 21 -9.26 -5.03 -4.60
N GLY A 22 -9.43 -4.27 -5.67
CA GLY A 22 -8.64 -4.43 -6.89
C GLY A 22 -7.23 -3.88 -6.77
N TYR A 23 -6.97 -3.02 -5.77
CA TYR A 23 -5.66 -2.43 -5.52
C TYR A 23 -5.15 -2.91 -4.17
N GLN A 24 -4.12 -3.73 -4.18
CA GLN A 24 -3.52 -4.27 -2.96
C GLN A 24 -2.14 -3.66 -2.71
N VAL A 25 -1.89 -3.27 -1.47
CA VAL A 25 -0.56 -2.81 -1.06
C VAL A 25 0.31 -4.03 -0.81
N ILE A 26 1.46 -4.10 -1.46
CA ILE A 26 2.41 -5.21 -1.31
C ILE A 26 3.79 -4.67 -0.98
N LYS A 27 4.64 -5.56 -0.48
CA LYS A 27 6.06 -5.31 -0.26
C LYS A 27 6.84 -6.23 -1.20
N ASP A 28 7.75 -5.66 -2.01
CA ASP A 28 8.54 -6.41 -2.97
C ASP A 28 9.84 -6.96 -2.35
N ASN A 29 10.68 -7.60 -3.18
CA ASN A 29 11.94 -8.21 -2.74
C ASN A 29 12.98 -7.16 -2.29
N LEU A 30 12.79 -5.90 -2.65
CA LEU A 30 13.71 -4.80 -2.35
C LEU A 30 13.22 -3.99 -1.16
N ASP A 31 12.27 -4.52 -0.38
CA ASP A 31 11.65 -3.84 0.76
C ASP A 31 10.90 -2.57 0.36
N GLN A 32 10.46 -2.48 -0.88
CA GLN A 32 9.65 -1.37 -1.37
C GLN A 32 8.18 -1.70 -1.25
N TYR A 33 7.38 -0.72 -0.80
CA TYR A 33 5.93 -0.86 -0.73
C TYR A 33 5.30 -0.31 -2.01
N LEU A 34 4.43 -1.11 -2.62
CA LEU A 34 3.79 -0.80 -3.89
C LEU A 34 2.28 -0.98 -3.79
N ILE A 35 1.54 -0.25 -4.60
CA ILE A 35 0.12 -0.50 -4.82
C ILE A 35 0.02 -1.26 -6.14
N LYS A 36 -0.46 -2.51 -6.06
CA LYS A 36 -0.58 -3.39 -7.22
C LYS A 36 -2.04 -3.58 -7.59
N HIS A 37 -2.37 -3.35 -8.85
CA HIS A 37 -3.71 -3.63 -9.39
C HIS A 37 -3.79 -5.07 -9.90
N LEU A 38 -5.00 -5.62 -9.93
CA LEU A 38 -5.26 -6.98 -10.42
C LEU A 38 -4.77 -7.20 -11.84
N SER A 39 -4.72 -6.15 -12.67
CA SER A 39 -4.21 -6.23 -14.05
C SER A 39 -2.69 -6.37 -14.14
N GLY A 40 -1.98 -6.29 -13.02
CA GLY A 40 -0.51 -6.32 -12.98
C GLY A 40 0.15 -4.96 -12.92
N TYR A 41 -0.63 -3.89 -13.02
CA TYR A 41 -0.14 -2.51 -12.90
C TYR A 41 0.30 -2.21 -11.46
N CYS A 42 1.47 -1.57 -11.31
CA CYS A 42 2.00 -1.20 -9.99
C CYS A 42 2.41 0.26 -9.97
N ILE A 43 2.16 0.92 -8.83
CA ILE A 43 2.71 2.25 -8.53
C ILE A 43 3.30 2.21 -7.14
N GLY A 44 4.21 3.14 -6.82
CA GLY A 44 4.75 3.25 -5.47
C GLY A 44 3.69 3.64 -4.46
N LEU A 45 3.78 3.09 -3.24
CA LEU A 45 2.89 3.48 -2.15
C LEU A 45 3.11 4.94 -1.76
N THR A 46 4.36 5.41 -1.84
CA THR A 46 4.72 6.78 -1.52
C THR A 46 5.34 7.46 -2.74
N TRP A 47 5.45 8.78 -2.67
CA TRP A 47 6.26 9.54 -3.59
C TRP A 47 7.75 9.24 -3.34
N LEU A 48 8.63 9.84 -4.13
CA LEU A 48 10.08 9.61 -4.03
C LEU A 48 10.65 10.03 -2.67
N ASP A 49 9.95 10.88 -1.93
CA ASP A 49 10.36 11.28 -0.57
C ASP A 49 10.25 10.15 0.45
N GLY A 50 9.56 9.06 0.12
CA GLY A 50 9.36 7.93 1.02
C GLY A 50 8.41 8.22 2.17
N ILE A 51 7.72 9.35 2.18
CA ILE A 51 6.89 9.83 3.29
C ILE A 51 5.45 10.11 2.84
N THR A 52 5.28 10.78 1.70
CA THR A 52 3.97 11.21 1.22
C THR A 52 3.28 10.05 0.52
N LEU A 53 2.11 9.64 1.05
CA LEU A 53 1.31 8.59 0.41
C LEU A 53 0.84 9.02 -0.98
N ASN A 54 0.84 8.07 -1.89
CA ASN A 54 0.33 8.26 -3.25
C ASN A 54 -1.18 8.01 -3.27
N GLY A 55 -1.89 8.66 -2.36
CA GLY A 55 -3.33 8.56 -2.16
C GLY A 55 -3.69 9.13 -0.79
N LYS A 56 -4.99 9.22 -0.51
CA LYS A 56 -5.47 9.73 0.78
C LYS A 56 -5.43 8.64 1.83
N GLU A 57 -5.06 8.98 3.06
CA GLU A 57 -5.03 8.03 4.18
C GLU A 57 -6.37 7.31 4.36
N SER A 58 -7.48 8.02 4.17
CA SER A 58 -8.82 7.46 4.32
C SER A 58 -9.18 6.40 3.26
N GLU A 59 -8.40 6.31 2.20
CA GLU A 59 -8.65 5.34 1.12
C GLU A 59 -7.99 3.98 1.35
N PHE A 60 -7.11 3.86 2.36
CA PHE A 60 -6.44 2.61 2.68
C PHE A 60 -7.17 1.88 3.80
N PHE A 61 -7.39 0.58 3.61
CA PHE A 61 -8.15 -0.23 4.57
C PHE A 61 -7.68 -1.69 4.56
N THR A 62 -8.02 -2.39 5.63
CA THR A 62 -7.81 -3.85 5.75
C THR A 62 -9.15 -4.57 5.74
N ILE A 63 -9.13 -5.84 5.38
CA ILE A 63 -10.30 -6.72 5.49
C ILE A 63 -10.02 -7.81 6.51
#